data_ae7af6312d4f12985752a0df256944ef
#
_entry.id   ae7af6312d4f12985752a0df256944ef
#
_cell.length_a   1.000
_cell.length_b   1.000
_cell.length_c   1.000
_cell.angle_alpha   90.00
_cell.angle_beta   90.00
_cell.angle_gamma   90.00
#
_symmetry.space_group_name_H-M   'P 1'
#
loop_
_entity.id
_entity.type
_entity.pdbx_description
1 polymer ?
#
loop_
_entity_poly.entity_id
_entity_poly.type
_entity_poly.pdbx_seq_one_letter_code
_entity_poly.pdbx_strand_id
1 'polypeptide(L)'
;MRLLPRREWKPMSKTEFVLNWLEEHGIDYQVHYHPPLPTIEEALAYWKNIDSVHCKNLFFRNHKGNRHYMASFECHKNLDIHGLEHIVRQGKLSFASPERMDRCIGVTPGSVCAFGLIHDMNLVEHEAIKSADGTRDFGRVKEGVNPKELFDNGHRVKYFLDADLKTAPKVSFHPCENTASVVVDNAGFMRFLELWGGEVEWIEVATV
;
A
#
# COMPACT_ATOMS: atom_id res chain seq x y z
N MET A 1 37.30 18.88 -28.71
CA MET A 1 36.65 17.77 -27.93
C MET A 1 35.64 18.42 -26.97
N ARG A 2 34.36 18.46 -27.30
CA ARG A 2 33.32 19.02 -26.43
C ARG A 2 33.01 17.97 -25.34
N LEU A 3 33.34 18.30 -24.10
CA LEU A 3 32.90 17.51 -22.94
C LEU A 3 31.39 17.64 -22.85
N LEU A 4 30.68 16.53 -22.98
CA LEU A 4 29.25 16.45 -22.67
C LEU A 4 29.06 16.77 -21.19
N PRO A 5 28.06 17.59 -20.83
CA PRO A 5 27.79 17.85 -19.42
C PRO A 5 27.54 16.54 -18.70
N ARG A 6 28.19 16.32 -17.54
CA ARG A 6 27.91 15.20 -16.66
C ARG A 6 26.43 15.28 -16.33
N ARG A 7 25.64 14.24 -16.71
CA ARG A 7 24.28 14.08 -16.18
C ARG A 7 24.43 14.03 -14.66
N GLU A 8 23.92 15.04 -13.99
CA GLU A 8 23.75 14.98 -12.54
C GLU A 8 22.86 13.76 -12.23
N TRP A 9 23.40 12.80 -11.50
CA TRP A 9 22.66 11.65 -11.06
C TRP A 9 21.63 12.14 -10.03
N LYS A 10 20.37 12.22 -10.44
CA LYS A 10 19.24 12.53 -9.56
C LYS A 10 18.65 11.22 -9.09
N PRO A 11 18.54 10.97 -7.77
CA PRO A 11 17.88 9.78 -7.28
C PRO A 11 16.43 9.73 -7.79
N MET A 12 15.99 8.55 -8.18
CA MET A 12 14.61 8.27 -8.63
C MET A 12 13.61 8.69 -7.54
N SER A 13 12.56 9.43 -7.90
CA SER A 13 11.47 9.76 -6.98
C SER A 13 10.64 8.50 -6.67
N LYS A 14 9.88 8.54 -5.58
CA LYS A 14 8.95 7.43 -5.25
C LYS A 14 7.88 7.27 -6.33
N THR A 15 7.42 8.37 -6.90
CA THR A 15 6.50 8.36 -8.06
C THR A 15 7.12 7.62 -9.24
N GLU A 16 8.33 7.99 -9.67
CA GLU A 16 9.02 7.31 -10.77
C GLU A 16 9.23 5.82 -10.48
N PHE A 17 9.57 5.46 -9.24
CA PHE A 17 9.69 4.06 -8.83
C PHE A 17 8.40 3.28 -9.03
N VAL A 18 7.25 3.82 -8.60
CA VAL A 18 5.94 3.17 -8.77
C VAL A 18 5.58 3.06 -10.25
N LEU A 19 5.73 4.13 -11.04
CA LEU A 19 5.37 4.12 -12.46
C LEU A 19 6.22 3.12 -13.25
N ASN A 20 7.54 3.08 -13.02
CA ASN A 20 8.41 2.10 -13.64
C ASN A 20 8.01 0.68 -13.27
N TRP A 21 7.67 0.43 -12.00
CA TRP A 21 7.22 -0.88 -11.56
C TRP A 21 5.93 -1.32 -12.27
N LEU A 22 4.96 -0.42 -12.42
CA LEU A 22 3.71 -0.71 -13.15
C LEU A 22 3.99 -1.04 -14.63
N GLU A 23 4.85 -0.25 -15.29
CA GLU A 23 5.27 -0.48 -16.68
C GLU A 23 5.96 -1.84 -16.86
N GLU A 24 6.91 -2.17 -15.99
CA GLU A 24 7.65 -3.45 -16.01
C GLU A 24 6.73 -4.66 -15.86
N HIS A 25 5.57 -4.49 -15.19
CA HIS A 25 4.60 -5.57 -14.96
C HIS A 25 3.39 -5.52 -15.89
N GLY A 26 3.42 -4.64 -16.90
CA GLY A 26 2.36 -4.53 -17.92
C GLY A 26 1.03 -4.04 -17.37
N ILE A 27 1.05 -3.19 -16.35
CA ILE A 27 -0.13 -2.55 -15.80
C ILE A 27 -0.26 -1.16 -16.38
N ASP A 28 -1.31 -0.94 -17.19
CA ASP A 28 -1.61 0.36 -17.77
C ASP A 28 -2.10 1.33 -16.70
N TYR A 29 -1.67 2.59 -16.80
CA TYR A 29 -2.04 3.62 -15.85
C TYR A 29 -2.19 5.00 -16.51
N GLN A 30 -2.87 5.90 -15.78
CA GLN A 30 -2.87 7.33 -16.07
C GLN A 30 -2.32 8.06 -14.84
N VAL A 31 -1.42 9.03 -15.03
CA VAL A 31 -0.87 9.83 -13.94
C VAL A 31 -1.36 11.28 -14.05
N HIS A 32 -1.82 11.83 -12.92
CA HIS A 32 -2.28 13.20 -12.78
C HIS A 32 -1.44 13.89 -11.71
N TYR A 33 -0.57 14.80 -12.12
CA TYR A 33 0.26 15.57 -11.20
C TYR A 33 -0.52 16.74 -10.59
N HIS A 34 -0.29 17.01 -9.31
CA HIS A 34 -0.91 18.09 -8.55
C HIS A 34 0.02 18.56 -7.42
N PRO A 35 -0.19 19.76 -6.84
CA PRO A 35 0.50 20.14 -5.61
C PRO A 35 0.26 19.16 -4.47
N PRO A 36 1.08 19.16 -3.41
CA PRO A 36 0.79 18.39 -2.21
C PRO A 36 -0.61 18.71 -1.69
N LEU A 37 -1.42 17.69 -1.46
CA LEU A 37 -2.81 17.80 -1.01
C LEU A 37 -2.93 17.13 0.36
N PRO A 38 -2.81 17.89 1.45
CA PRO A 38 -2.78 17.32 2.81
C PRO A 38 -4.13 16.82 3.30
N THR A 39 -5.23 17.27 2.69
CA THR A 39 -6.60 16.85 3.08
C THR A 39 -7.40 16.32 1.88
N ILE A 40 -8.44 15.54 2.18
CA ILE A 40 -9.38 15.02 1.16
C ILE A 40 -10.13 16.18 0.50
N GLU A 41 -10.54 17.19 1.27
CA GLU A 41 -11.28 18.35 0.77
C GLU A 41 -10.48 19.10 -0.29
N GLU A 42 -9.19 19.29 -0.09
CA GLU A 42 -8.30 19.89 -1.09
C GLU A 42 -8.14 18.98 -2.32
N ALA A 43 -8.02 17.67 -2.09
CA ALA A 43 -7.87 16.69 -3.16
C ALA A 43 -9.10 16.62 -4.08
N LEU A 44 -10.31 16.72 -3.54
CA LEU A 44 -11.57 16.69 -4.29
C LEU A 44 -11.61 17.74 -5.42
N ALA A 45 -11.00 18.91 -5.21
CA ALA A 45 -10.95 19.94 -6.24
C ALA A 45 -10.17 19.51 -7.49
N TYR A 46 -9.14 18.67 -7.32
CA TYR A 46 -8.33 18.12 -8.41
C TYR A 46 -8.96 16.85 -8.99
N TRP A 47 -9.54 16.02 -8.13
CA TRP A 47 -10.09 14.73 -8.52
C TRP A 47 -11.40 14.79 -9.31
N LYS A 48 -12.17 15.88 -9.19
CA LYS A 48 -13.49 16.04 -9.85
C LYS A 48 -13.52 15.75 -11.36
N ASN A 49 -12.36 15.87 -12.02
CA ASN A 49 -12.22 15.63 -13.45
C ASN A 49 -11.50 14.31 -13.78
N ILE A 50 -11.21 13.50 -12.76
CA ILE A 50 -10.55 12.20 -12.92
C ILE A 50 -11.62 11.12 -12.73
N ASP A 51 -11.91 10.40 -13.80
CA ASP A 51 -12.91 9.32 -13.83
C ASP A 51 -12.33 8.06 -13.14
N SER A 52 -12.46 8.01 -11.82
CA SER A 52 -12.03 6.86 -11.00
C SER A 52 -12.64 6.94 -9.60
N VAL A 53 -12.65 5.81 -8.89
CA VAL A 53 -12.91 5.78 -7.46
C VAL A 53 -11.64 6.21 -6.74
N HIS A 54 -11.70 7.33 -6.03
CA HIS A 54 -10.58 7.84 -5.22
C HIS A 54 -10.60 7.20 -3.84
N CYS A 55 -9.44 6.73 -3.40
CA CYS A 55 -9.31 5.95 -2.18
C CYS A 55 -8.68 6.72 -1.04
N LYS A 56 -9.25 6.57 0.15
CA LYS A 56 -8.63 6.88 1.43
C LYS A 56 -7.85 5.65 1.90
N ASN A 57 -6.64 5.87 2.43
CA ASN A 57 -5.76 4.79 2.82
C ASN A 57 -5.27 5.02 4.24
N LEU A 58 -5.38 4.01 5.09
CA LEU A 58 -4.98 4.05 6.48
C LEU A 58 -4.01 2.91 6.76
N PHE A 59 -3.00 3.17 7.59
CA PHE A 59 -2.00 2.17 7.96
C PHE A 59 -1.90 2.03 9.47
N PHE A 60 -2.11 0.81 9.95
CA PHE A 60 -2.24 0.47 11.36
C PHE A 60 -1.18 -0.52 11.81
N ARG A 61 -0.97 -0.57 13.11
CA ARG A 61 -0.30 -1.65 13.84
C ARG A 61 -1.23 -2.23 14.89
N ASN A 62 -1.05 -3.51 15.26
CA ASN A 62 -1.74 -4.10 16.40
C ASN A 62 -1.18 -3.57 17.73
N HIS A 63 -1.84 -3.91 18.85
CA HIS A 63 -1.42 -3.50 20.20
C HIS A 63 0.04 -3.86 20.51
N LYS A 64 0.50 -5.06 20.16
CA LYS A 64 1.89 -5.51 20.37
C LYS A 64 2.89 -4.85 19.43
N GLY A 65 2.47 -4.19 18.37
CA GLY A 65 3.32 -3.53 17.38
C GLY A 65 4.10 -4.49 16.48
N ASN A 66 3.69 -5.75 16.38
CA ASN A 66 4.35 -6.76 15.57
C ASN A 66 3.52 -7.25 14.37
N ARG A 67 2.41 -6.62 14.08
CA ARG A 67 1.57 -6.86 12.89
C ARG A 67 1.10 -5.54 12.35
N HIS A 68 1.09 -5.43 11.02
CA HIS A 68 0.70 -4.24 10.31
C HIS A 68 -0.48 -4.52 9.38
N TYR A 69 -1.34 -3.55 9.25
CA TYR A 69 -2.56 -3.64 8.48
C TYR A 69 -2.73 -2.37 7.65
N MET A 70 -3.10 -2.52 6.40
CA MET A 70 -3.52 -1.41 5.57
C MET A 70 -5.01 -1.55 5.27
N ALA A 71 -5.72 -0.43 5.21
CA ALA A 71 -7.10 -0.39 4.75
C ALA A 71 -7.26 0.68 3.68
N SER A 72 -7.89 0.34 2.55
CA SER A 72 -8.25 1.29 1.50
C SER A 72 -9.73 1.18 1.18
N PHE A 73 -10.38 2.32 1.07
CA PHE A 73 -11.82 2.44 0.85
C PHE A 73 -12.11 3.74 0.10
N GLU A 74 -13.31 3.81 -0.49
CA GLU A 74 -13.77 5.00 -1.20
C GLU A 74 -13.71 6.24 -0.28
N CYS A 75 -13.24 7.37 -0.79
CA CYS A 75 -12.82 8.53 0.01
C CYS A 75 -13.94 9.21 0.83
N HIS A 76 -15.21 9.03 0.47
CA HIS A 76 -16.37 9.57 1.23
C HIS A 76 -16.88 8.60 2.31
N LYS A 77 -16.39 7.36 2.33
CA LYS A 77 -16.75 6.39 3.36
C LYS A 77 -15.95 6.58 4.63
N ASN A 78 -16.46 6.01 5.74
CA ASN A 78 -15.74 5.96 7.02
C ASN A 78 -15.55 4.51 7.46
N LEU A 79 -14.29 4.18 7.76
CA LEU A 79 -13.91 2.87 8.26
C LEU A 79 -14.28 2.76 9.76
N ASP A 80 -15.06 1.74 10.10
CA ASP A 80 -15.24 1.33 11.50
C ASP A 80 -13.98 0.61 11.98
N ILE A 81 -13.07 1.37 12.61
CA ILE A 81 -11.81 0.83 13.15
C ILE A 81 -12.10 -0.17 14.26
N HIS A 82 -13.15 0.03 15.06
CA HIS A 82 -13.51 -0.89 16.13
C HIS A 82 -14.02 -2.22 15.57
N GLY A 83 -14.86 -2.18 14.52
CA GLY A 83 -15.26 -3.36 13.78
C GLY A 83 -14.05 -4.09 13.18
N LEU A 84 -13.08 -3.36 12.63
CA LEU A 84 -11.84 -3.95 12.12
C LEU A 84 -11.01 -4.63 13.22
N GLU A 85 -10.96 -4.08 14.44
CA GLU A 85 -10.31 -4.73 15.60
C GLU A 85 -10.91 -6.10 15.91
N HIS A 86 -12.24 -6.24 15.78
CA HIS A 86 -12.93 -7.51 15.98
C HIS A 86 -12.61 -8.54 14.90
N ILE A 87 -12.41 -8.10 13.65
CA ILE A 87 -11.99 -8.97 12.54
C ILE A 87 -10.54 -9.43 12.78
N VAL A 88 -9.65 -8.50 13.07
CA VAL A 88 -8.21 -8.74 13.25
C VAL A 88 -7.90 -9.62 14.47
N ARG A 89 -8.64 -9.47 15.55
CA ARG A 89 -8.47 -10.23 16.82
C ARG A 89 -7.06 -10.17 17.42
N GLN A 90 -6.38 -9.04 17.24
CA GLN A 90 -5.00 -8.78 17.73
C GLN A 90 -4.94 -7.61 18.73
N GLY A 91 -6.06 -7.34 19.40
CA GLY A 91 -6.23 -6.20 20.30
C GLY A 91 -6.45 -4.90 19.55
N LYS A 92 -6.30 -3.77 20.25
CA LYS A 92 -6.53 -2.44 19.66
C LYS A 92 -5.59 -2.16 18.50
N LEU A 93 -6.14 -1.56 17.46
CA LEU A 93 -5.39 -0.98 16.35
C LEU A 93 -5.02 0.46 16.68
N SER A 94 -3.82 0.86 16.28
CA SER A 94 -3.36 2.23 16.34
C SER A 94 -2.72 2.59 15.01
N PHE A 95 -2.80 3.86 14.61
CA PHE A 95 -2.06 4.32 13.44
C PHE A 95 -0.57 4.01 13.59
N ALA A 96 0.05 3.55 12.52
CA ALA A 96 1.47 3.27 12.50
C ALA A 96 2.27 4.59 12.56
N SER A 97 3.43 4.56 13.22
CA SER A 97 4.33 5.72 13.23
C SER A 97 4.97 5.97 11.86
N PRO A 98 5.51 7.18 11.61
CA PRO A 98 6.22 7.49 10.37
C PRO A 98 7.35 6.48 10.04
N GLU A 99 8.11 6.05 11.05
CA GLU A 99 9.20 5.08 10.88
C GLU A 99 8.67 3.70 10.45
N ARG A 100 7.47 3.33 10.91
CA ARG A 100 6.82 2.08 10.50
C ARG A 100 6.28 2.17 9.08
N MET A 101 5.69 3.32 8.72
CA MET A 101 5.21 3.57 7.36
C MET A 101 6.38 3.49 6.36
N ASP A 102 7.47 4.17 6.65
CA ASP A 102 8.67 4.15 5.78
C ASP A 102 9.24 2.73 5.68
N ARG A 103 9.45 2.06 6.81
CA ARG A 103 10.06 0.72 6.83
C ARG A 103 9.19 -0.36 6.18
N CYS A 104 7.86 -0.30 6.34
CA CYS A 104 6.96 -1.35 5.87
C CYS A 104 6.50 -1.14 4.43
N ILE A 105 6.18 0.10 4.06
CA ILE A 105 5.55 0.43 2.79
C ILE A 105 6.22 1.62 2.07
N GLY A 106 7.39 2.07 2.52
CA GLY A 106 8.20 3.07 1.84
C GLY A 106 7.59 4.48 1.76
N VAL A 107 6.62 4.82 2.62
CA VAL A 107 5.91 6.11 2.55
C VAL A 107 6.06 6.96 3.80
N THR A 108 5.80 8.25 3.67
CA THR A 108 5.67 9.20 4.77
C THR A 108 4.19 9.45 5.11
N PRO A 109 3.86 10.02 6.28
CA PRO A 109 2.51 10.46 6.59
C PRO A 109 1.91 11.33 5.48
N GLY A 110 0.63 11.10 5.15
CA GLY A 110 -0.06 11.75 4.05
C GLY A 110 0.15 11.11 2.67
N SER A 111 1.00 10.06 2.56
CA SER A 111 1.28 9.36 1.30
C SER A 111 0.98 7.86 1.34
N VAL A 112 0.26 7.38 2.36
CA VAL A 112 -0.16 5.97 2.45
C VAL A 112 -1.00 5.60 1.24
N CYS A 113 -0.65 4.49 0.58
CA CYS A 113 -1.30 4.04 -0.64
C CYS A 113 -1.06 2.56 -0.91
N ALA A 114 -1.90 1.96 -1.77
CA ALA A 114 -1.76 0.56 -2.18
C ALA A 114 -0.38 0.25 -2.78
N PHE A 115 0.16 1.15 -3.60
CA PHE A 115 1.45 0.92 -4.28
C PHE A 115 2.64 0.86 -3.31
N GLY A 116 2.49 1.30 -2.06
CA GLY A 116 3.48 1.07 -1.01
C GLY A 116 3.74 -0.41 -0.73
N LEU A 117 2.80 -1.30 -1.07
CA LEU A 117 2.95 -2.75 -0.93
C LEU A 117 4.06 -3.34 -1.82
N ILE A 118 4.56 -2.61 -2.82
CA ILE A 118 5.76 -3.00 -3.58
C ILE A 118 6.96 -3.20 -2.64
N HIS A 119 7.05 -2.41 -1.56
CA HIS A 119 8.09 -2.55 -0.52
C HIS A 119 7.89 -3.75 0.41
N ASP A 120 6.74 -4.40 0.34
CA ASP A 120 6.38 -5.59 1.11
C ASP A 120 6.52 -6.90 0.29
N MET A 121 7.16 -6.83 -0.88
CA MET A 121 7.38 -7.97 -1.77
C MET A 121 8.77 -8.59 -1.55
N ASN A 122 8.87 -9.89 -1.80
CA ASN A 122 10.15 -10.62 -1.81
C ASN A 122 10.96 -10.47 -0.50
N LEU A 123 10.27 -10.53 0.64
CA LEU A 123 10.90 -10.38 1.94
C LEU A 123 11.50 -11.69 2.48
N VAL A 124 11.02 -12.82 1.98
CA VAL A 124 11.38 -14.18 2.42
C VAL A 124 11.56 -15.10 1.22
N GLU A 125 12.22 -16.22 1.45
CA GLU A 125 12.44 -17.23 0.42
C GLU A 125 11.18 -18.06 0.15
N HIS A 126 10.41 -18.37 1.21
CA HIS A 126 9.17 -19.14 1.13
C HIS A 126 8.20 -18.75 2.27
N GLU A 127 6.96 -19.23 2.22
CA GLU A 127 6.03 -19.14 3.34
C GLU A 127 6.56 -19.89 4.58
N ALA A 128 6.09 -19.49 5.77
CA ALA A 128 6.57 -20.06 7.02
C ALA A 128 6.27 -21.57 7.13
N ILE A 129 7.30 -22.35 7.26
CA ILE A 129 7.20 -23.74 7.73
C ILE A 129 7.13 -23.71 9.26
N LYS A 130 6.07 -24.28 9.84
CA LYS A 130 5.88 -24.28 11.30
C LYS A 130 6.34 -25.59 11.90
N SER A 131 7.25 -25.51 12.86
CA SER A 131 7.67 -26.62 13.70
C SER A 131 6.62 -26.93 14.77
N ALA A 132 6.70 -28.11 15.40
CA ALA A 132 5.79 -28.53 16.45
C ALA A 132 5.79 -27.61 17.69
N ASP A 133 6.88 -26.90 17.94
CA ASP A 133 7.03 -25.89 19.00
C ASP A 133 6.50 -24.51 18.62
N GLY A 134 5.93 -24.36 17.41
CA GLY A 134 5.41 -23.09 16.89
C GLY A 134 6.48 -22.16 16.29
N THR A 135 7.73 -22.60 16.19
CA THR A 135 8.78 -21.87 15.49
C THR A 135 8.45 -21.76 13.99
N ARG A 136 8.68 -20.58 13.42
CA ARG A 136 8.46 -20.30 12.00
C ARG A 136 9.81 -20.26 11.29
N ASP A 137 9.90 -20.98 10.17
CA ASP A 137 11.05 -20.94 9.29
C ASP A 137 10.62 -20.42 7.91
N PHE A 138 11.19 -19.30 7.49
CA PHE A 138 10.98 -18.67 6.18
C PHE A 138 12.13 -18.93 5.22
N GLY A 139 13.13 -19.76 5.61
CA GLY A 139 14.38 -19.87 4.87
C GLY A 139 15.18 -18.56 4.97
N ARG A 140 15.53 -17.99 3.84
CA ARG A 140 16.26 -16.72 3.80
C ARG A 140 15.29 -15.55 3.98
N VAL A 141 15.60 -14.67 4.93
CA VAL A 141 14.88 -13.41 5.17
C VAL A 141 15.73 -12.25 4.70
N LYS A 142 15.13 -11.29 4.00
CA LYS A 142 15.79 -10.09 3.46
C LYS A 142 16.42 -9.28 4.61
N GLU A 143 17.61 -8.73 4.36
CA GLU A 143 18.31 -7.88 5.33
C GLU A 143 17.42 -6.73 5.84
N GLY A 144 17.46 -6.47 7.14
CA GLY A 144 16.64 -5.43 7.80
C GLY A 144 15.18 -5.83 8.06
N VAL A 145 14.74 -7.02 7.65
CA VAL A 145 13.40 -7.53 7.92
C VAL A 145 13.39 -8.35 9.21
N ASN A 146 12.50 -8.00 10.13
CA ASN A 146 12.30 -8.76 11.37
C ASN A 146 11.29 -9.91 11.12
N PRO A 147 11.71 -11.18 11.18
CA PRO A 147 10.81 -12.33 10.94
C PRO A 147 9.60 -12.37 11.89
N LYS A 148 9.72 -11.80 13.09
CA LYS A 148 8.64 -11.76 14.07
C LYS A 148 7.48 -10.85 13.67
N GLU A 149 7.71 -9.93 12.71
CA GLU A 149 6.69 -9.02 12.19
C GLU A 149 5.95 -9.59 10.98
N LEU A 150 6.44 -10.69 10.39
CA LEU A 150 5.86 -11.29 9.20
C LEU A 150 4.61 -12.12 9.54
N PHE A 151 3.63 -12.10 8.65
CA PHE A 151 2.59 -13.11 8.59
C PHE A 151 3.16 -14.41 8.04
N ASP A 152 2.39 -15.51 8.11
CA ASP A 152 2.88 -16.83 7.68
C ASP A 152 3.18 -16.91 6.18
N ASN A 153 2.55 -16.06 5.38
CA ASN A 153 2.80 -15.89 3.94
C ASN A 153 4.07 -15.05 3.61
N GLY A 154 4.83 -14.62 4.61
CA GLY A 154 6.07 -13.87 4.42
C GLY A 154 5.90 -12.37 4.24
N HIS A 155 4.69 -11.83 4.26
CA HIS A 155 4.41 -10.39 4.17
C HIS A 155 4.34 -9.73 5.53
N ARG A 156 4.71 -8.43 5.61
CA ARG A 156 4.55 -7.60 6.83
C ARG A 156 3.14 -7.02 6.95
N VAL A 157 2.42 -6.93 5.84
CA VAL A 157 1.15 -6.22 5.74
C VAL A 157 0.04 -7.20 5.37
N LYS A 158 -1.10 -7.13 6.11
CA LYS A 158 -2.39 -7.66 5.66
C LYS A 158 -3.23 -6.50 5.17
N TYR A 159 -3.89 -6.66 4.03
CA TYR A 159 -4.60 -5.58 3.36
C TYR A 159 -6.11 -5.79 3.40
N PHE A 160 -6.81 -4.80 3.96
CA PHE A 160 -8.27 -4.71 3.98
C PHE A 160 -8.73 -3.77 2.86
N LEU A 161 -9.61 -4.24 2.03
CA LEU A 161 -10.16 -3.48 0.92
C LEU A 161 -11.69 -3.38 1.02
N ASP A 162 -12.20 -2.18 0.79
CA ASP A 162 -13.63 -1.96 0.61
C ASP A 162 -14.17 -2.85 -0.51
N ALA A 163 -15.23 -3.60 -0.22
CA ALA A 163 -15.84 -4.53 -1.16
C ALA A 163 -16.26 -3.86 -2.49
N ASP A 164 -16.66 -2.58 -2.44
CA ASP A 164 -17.02 -1.83 -3.64
C ASP A 164 -15.86 -1.66 -4.63
N LEU A 165 -14.61 -1.64 -4.14
CA LEU A 165 -13.43 -1.55 -5.01
C LEU A 165 -13.22 -2.81 -5.85
N LYS A 166 -13.84 -3.93 -5.47
CA LYS A 166 -13.74 -5.19 -6.22
C LYS A 166 -14.32 -5.08 -7.63
N THR A 167 -15.33 -4.25 -7.81
CA THR A 167 -16.05 -4.06 -9.09
C THR A 167 -15.90 -2.64 -9.64
N ALA A 168 -15.16 -1.77 -8.96
CA ALA A 168 -14.90 -0.41 -9.45
C ALA A 168 -14.20 -0.45 -10.81
N PRO A 169 -14.69 0.21 -11.87
CA PRO A 169 -14.04 0.17 -13.17
C PRO A 169 -12.61 0.70 -13.16
N LYS A 170 -12.36 1.73 -12.35
CA LYS A 170 -11.05 2.34 -12.15
C LYS A 170 -10.89 2.77 -10.71
N VAL A 171 -9.68 2.66 -10.17
CA VAL A 171 -9.31 3.13 -8.83
C VAL A 171 -8.11 4.06 -8.91
N SER A 172 -8.03 4.98 -7.95
CA SER A 172 -6.96 5.98 -7.90
C SER A 172 -6.27 5.98 -6.54
N PHE A 173 -4.93 5.94 -6.59
CA PHE A 173 -4.06 6.01 -5.43
C PHE A 173 -2.90 6.99 -5.67
N HIS A 174 -2.28 7.47 -4.59
CA HIS A 174 -1.00 8.15 -4.68
C HIS A 174 0.12 7.16 -5.09
N PRO A 175 1.12 7.60 -5.85
CA PRO A 175 2.31 6.80 -6.15
C PRO A 175 3.39 6.94 -5.06
N CYS A 176 3.07 6.64 -3.79
CA CYS A 176 3.93 6.81 -2.61
C CYS A 176 4.35 8.26 -2.29
N GLU A 177 3.82 9.23 -3.02
CA GLU A 177 3.98 10.68 -2.82
C GLU A 177 2.65 11.37 -3.08
N ASN A 178 2.30 12.37 -2.26
CA ASN A 178 1.01 13.06 -2.37
C ASN A 178 1.01 14.24 -3.37
N THR A 179 1.84 14.15 -4.40
CA THR A 179 1.99 15.14 -5.49
C THR A 179 1.50 14.63 -6.83
N ALA A 180 0.94 13.43 -6.84
CA ALA A 180 0.31 12.83 -8.00
C ALA A 180 -0.78 11.83 -7.59
N SER A 181 -1.70 11.57 -8.50
CA SER A 181 -2.68 10.48 -8.44
C SER A 181 -2.48 9.57 -9.64
N VAL A 182 -2.39 8.28 -9.40
CA VAL A 182 -2.27 7.24 -10.44
C VAL A 182 -3.56 6.48 -10.50
N VAL A 183 -4.16 6.46 -11.68
CA VAL A 183 -5.39 5.72 -11.99
C VAL A 183 -5.02 4.44 -12.70
N VAL A 184 -5.53 3.33 -12.23
CA VAL A 184 -5.47 2.02 -12.88
C VAL A 184 -6.88 1.47 -13.09
N ASP A 185 -7.09 0.69 -14.12
CA ASP A 185 -8.36 -0.01 -14.28
C ASP A 185 -8.47 -1.19 -13.30
N ASN A 186 -9.66 -1.78 -13.22
CA ASN A 186 -9.92 -2.90 -12.31
C ASN A 186 -8.97 -4.08 -12.57
N ALA A 187 -8.76 -4.43 -13.83
CA ALA A 187 -7.89 -5.55 -14.19
C ALA A 187 -6.45 -5.30 -13.76
N GLY A 188 -5.93 -4.10 -13.98
CA GLY A 188 -4.60 -3.67 -13.53
C GLY A 188 -4.47 -3.69 -12.01
N PHE A 189 -5.50 -3.22 -11.28
CA PHE A 189 -5.47 -3.27 -9.82
C PHE A 189 -5.52 -4.70 -9.28
N MET A 190 -6.37 -5.57 -9.84
CA MET A 190 -6.38 -6.99 -9.45
C MET A 190 -5.05 -7.67 -9.77
N ARG A 191 -4.45 -7.35 -10.94
CA ARG A 191 -3.12 -7.83 -11.29
C ARG A 191 -2.03 -7.36 -10.32
N PHE A 192 -2.10 -6.10 -9.87
CA PHE A 192 -1.21 -5.57 -8.84
C PHE A 192 -1.31 -6.37 -7.53
N LEU A 193 -2.54 -6.64 -7.05
CA LEU A 193 -2.77 -7.43 -5.84
C LEU A 193 -2.24 -8.87 -5.97
N GLU A 194 -2.44 -9.49 -7.13
CA GLU A 194 -1.91 -10.83 -7.43
C GLU A 194 -0.37 -10.85 -7.39
N LEU A 195 0.28 -9.86 -8.01
CA LEU A 195 1.73 -9.74 -8.04
C LEU A 195 2.31 -9.45 -6.66
N TRP A 196 1.64 -8.64 -5.84
CA TRP A 196 2.04 -8.45 -4.45
C TRP A 196 1.99 -9.77 -3.68
N GLY A 197 0.95 -10.59 -3.86
CA GLY A 197 0.83 -11.94 -3.30
C GLY A 197 0.51 -12.02 -1.80
N GLY A 198 0.28 -10.90 -1.14
CA GLY A 198 -0.09 -10.85 0.27
C GLY A 198 -1.57 -11.15 0.52
N GLU A 199 -1.97 -11.17 1.79
CA GLU A 199 -3.34 -11.46 2.19
C GLU A 199 -4.25 -10.24 2.02
N VAL A 200 -5.27 -10.38 1.16
CA VAL A 200 -6.35 -9.39 0.96
C VAL A 200 -7.62 -9.88 1.61
N GLU A 201 -8.25 -9.03 2.42
CA GLU A 201 -9.59 -9.27 2.97
C GLU A 201 -10.53 -8.14 2.52
N TRP A 202 -11.61 -8.52 1.83
CA TRP A 202 -12.64 -7.59 1.38
C TRP A 202 -13.64 -7.37 2.51
N ILE A 203 -13.88 -6.11 2.85
CA ILE A 203 -14.75 -5.70 3.95
C ILE A 203 -15.82 -4.71 3.47
N GLU A 204 -16.99 -4.75 4.09
CA GLU A 204 -18.00 -3.72 3.89
C GLU A 204 -17.63 -2.46 4.67
N VAL A 205 -17.51 -1.33 3.98
CA VAL A 205 -17.25 -0.02 4.59
C VAL A 205 -18.47 0.87 4.40
N ALA A 206 -19.00 1.39 5.50
CA ALA A 206 -20.22 2.19 5.47
C ALA A 206 -20.00 3.57 4.85
N THR A 207 -20.98 4.04 4.09
CA THR A 207 -21.11 5.46 3.72
C THR A 207 -21.72 6.21 4.90
N VAL A 208 -21.22 7.39 5.22
CA VAL A 208 -21.74 8.28 6.30
C VAL A 208 -22.83 9.16 5.77
#